data_aed8745dd63dba814592b2c7042f2b14
#
_entry.id   aed8745dd63dba814592b2c7042f2b14
#
_cell.length_a   1.000
_cell.length_b   1.000
_cell.length_c   1.000
_cell.angle_alpha   90.00
_cell.angle_beta   90.00
_cell.angle_gamma   90.00
#
_symmetry.space_group_name_H-M   'P 1'
#
loop_
_entity.id
_entity.type
_entity.pdbx_description
1 polymer ?
#
loop_
_entity_poly.entity_id
_entity_poly.type
_entity_poly.pdbx_seq_one_letter_code
_entity_poly.pdbx_strand_id
1 'polypeptide(L)'
;MIIGPGMVFSGGVKILEQPVPYVAGLFKTTYAGYFADVPSFFATATPTTYGTNPSTSVQTTTISEAGSDDGSNFSIQWLGYFLPSTTETYTFFTASDDASYMWIGANALSGFTTANATVNNGGEHAVQERSGTIELTAGVYYPIRIQFGEAGGGDAMTFNYSTPTITKTTNVTGRVFYNPATNGF
;
A
#
# COMPACT_ATOMS: atom_id res chain seq x y z
N MET A 1 7.50 -15.92 23.07
CA MET A 1 6.13 -16.29 22.64
C MET A 1 5.20 -15.22 23.18
N ILE A 2 4.72 -14.32 22.32
CA ILE A 2 3.78 -13.24 22.72
C ILE A 2 2.38 -13.82 22.55
N ILE A 3 1.67 -14.00 23.67
CA ILE A 3 0.29 -14.49 23.68
C ILE A 3 -0.61 -13.26 23.61
N GLY A 4 -1.37 -13.10 22.53
CA GLY A 4 -2.39 -12.07 22.37
C GLY A 4 -3.56 -12.27 23.35
N PRO A 5 -4.48 -11.29 23.51
CA PRO A 5 -5.62 -11.39 24.41
C PRO A 5 -6.52 -12.56 24.02
N GLY A 6 -6.72 -13.47 24.94
CA GLY A 6 -7.60 -14.63 24.72
C GLY A 6 -9.06 -14.26 24.91
N MET A 7 -9.92 -14.72 24.02
CA MET A 7 -11.37 -14.65 24.16
C MET A 7 -11.85 -15.84 25.00
N VAL A 8 -12.65 -15.58 26.03
CA VAL A 8 -13.23 -16.63 26.88
C VAL A 8 -14.66 -16.88 26.45
N PHE A 9 -14.95 -18.11 26.00
CA PHE A 9 -16.32 -18.54 25.75
C PHE A 9 -16.93 -19.24 26.98
N SER A 10 -18.24 -19.15 27.13
CA SER A 10 -18.99 -19.82 28.19
C SER A 10 -18.73 -21.33 28.12
N GLY A 11 -17.99 -21.85 29.11
CA GLY A 11 -17.54 -23.25 29.15
C GLY A 11 -16.03 -23.41 29.41
N GLY A 12 -15.30 -22.32 29.61
CA GLY A 12 -13.90 -22.36 30.06
C GLY A 12 -12.86 -22.69 28.98
N VAL A 13 -13.26 -22.80 27.69
CA VAL A 13 -12.31 -22.99 26.59
C VAL A 13 -11.73 -21.65 26.18
N LYS A 14 -10.42 -21.45 26.40
CA LYS A 14 -9.66 -20.35 25.82
C LYS A 14 -9.27 -20.71 24.39
N ILE A 15 -9.85 -20.05 23.40
CA ILE A 15 -9.30 -20.04 22.06
C ILE A 15 -8.20 -18.98 22.04
N LEU A 16 -6.95 -19.42 21.96
CA LEU A 16 -5.82 -18.54 21.71
C LEU A 16 -5.85 -18.20 20.21
N GLU A 17 -6.29 -17.00 19.88
CA GLU A 17 -6.01 -16.47 18.53
C GLU A 17 -4.49 -16.39 18.38
N GLN A 18 -3.95 -17.15 17.46
CA GLN A 18 -2.54 -17.00 17.08
C GLN A 18 -2.40 -15.58 16.53
N PRO A 19 -1.44 -14.78 17.01
CA PRO A 19 -1.19 -13.48 16.40
C PRO A 19 -0.90 -13.72 14.92
N VAL A 20 -1.60 -12.99 14.06
CA VAL A 20 -1.32 -13.04 12.62
C VAL A 20 0.15 -12.69 12.45
N PRO A 21 0.99 -13.59 11.90
CA PRO A 21 2.40 -13.31 11.74
C PRO A 21 2.58 -12.29 10.62
N TYR A 22 2.51 -10.99 10.96
CA TYR A 22 2.85 -9.95 10.00
C TYR A 22 4.29 -10.10 9.56
N VAL A 23 4.50 -10.19 8.26
CA VAL A 23 5.81 -10.28 7.62
C VAL A 23 6.17 -8.91 7.07
N ALA A 24 7.47 -8.55 7.15
CA ALA A 24 7.95 -7.26 6.64
C ALA A 24 7.67 -7.10 5.14
N GLY A 25 7.21 -5.91 4.76
CA GLY A 25 6.94 -5.51 3.39
C GLY A 25 5.46 -5.25 3.08
N LEU A 26 5.19 -4.68 1.90
CA LEU A 26 3.87 -4.66 1.28
C LEU A 26 3.81 -5.71 0.18
N PHE A 27 2.69 -6.39 0.09
CA PHE A 27 2.42 -7.35 -0.97
C PHE A 27 2.02 -6.62 -2.25
N LYS A 28 2.86 -6.73 -3.29
CA LYS A 28 2.68 -6.12 -4.61
C LYS A 28 2.00 -7.11 -5.54
N THR A 29 0.99 -6.67 -6.28
CA THR A 29 0.37 -7.42 -7.38
C THR A 29 0.30 -6.55 -8.62
N THR A 30 0.71 -7.10 -9.76
CA THR A 30 0.67 -6.45 -11.08
C THR A 30 -0.49 -6.99 -11.89
N TYR A 31 -1.14 -6.13 -12.65
CA TYR A 31 -2.32 -6.42 -13.47
C TYR A 31 -2.15 -5.84 -14.88
N ALA A 32 -2.64 -6.53 -15.90
CA ALA A 32 -2.74 -5.95 -17.23
C ALA A 32 -3.88 -4.91 -17.27
N GLY A 33 -3.66 -3.84 -18.01
CA GLY A 33 -4.62 -2.75 -18.19
C GLY A 33 -4.45 -1.62 -17.19
N TYR A 34 -4.66 -0.41 -17.67
CA TYR A 34 -4.68 0.81 -16.88
C TYR A 34 -6.00 0.92 -16.11
N PHE A 35 -5.94 1.16 -14.79
CA PHE A 35 -7.16 1.21 -13.96
C PHE A 35 -8.01 2.48 -14.16
N ALA A 36 -7.51 3.47 -14.92
CA ALA A 36 -8.24 4.67 -15.36
C ALA A 36 -8.98 5.39 -14.21
N ASP A 37 -8.31 5.56 -13.07
CA ASP A 37 -8.88 6.17 -11.85
C ASP A 37 -10.13 5.46 -11.29
N VAL A 38 -10.29 4.17 -11.59
CA VAL A 38 -11.35 3.31 -11.07
C VAL A 38 -10.78 2.36 -10.03
N PRO A 39 -10.79 2.70 -8.72
CA PRO A 39 -10.15 1.88 -7.68
C PRO A 39 -10.70 0.45 -7.57
N SER A 40 -11.94 0.21 -8.02
CA SER A 40 -12.54 -1.13 -8.05
C SER A 40 -12.00 -2.04 -9.16
N PHE A 41 -11.24 -1.54 -10.12
CA PHE A 41 -10.57 -2.32 -11.16
C PHE A 41 -9.85 -3.55 -10.58
N PHE A 42 -9.10 -3.36 -9.51
CA PHE A 42 -8.30 -4.40 -8.87
C PHE A 42 -9.11 -5.54 -8.23
N ALA A 43 -10.41 -5.36 -8.03
CA ALA A 43 -11.29 -6.41 -7.49
C ALA A 43 -11.65 -7.48 -8.53
N THR A 44 -11.58 -7.15 -9.82
CA THR A 44 -11.99 -8.02 -10.92
C THR A 44 -10.87 -8.33 -11.91
N ALA A 45 -9.81 -7.54 -11.91
CA ALA A 45 -8.66 -7.73 -12.79
C ALA A 45 -7.89 -9.00 -12.44
N THR A 46 -7.37 -9.68 -13.45
CA THR A 46 -6.53 -10.88 -13.26
C THR A 46 -5.08 -10.45 -13.09
N PRO A 47 -4.39 -10.89 -12.01
CA PRO A 47 -2.96 -10.67 -11.86
C PRO A 47 -2.17 -11.26 -13.01
N THR A 48 -1.17 -10.52 -13.49
CA THR A 48 -0.34 -10.95 -14.62
C THR A 48 1.09 -10.41 -14.47
N THR A 49 2.02 -11.06 -15.16
CA THR A 49 3.37 -10.51 -15.35
C THR A 49 3.29 -9.49 -16.49
N TYR A 50 3.90 -8.33 -16.28
CA TYR A 50 3.97 -7.29 -17.28
C TYR A 50 5.42 -6.83 -17.45
N GLY A 51 5.98 -6.92 -18.64
CA GLY A 51 7.39 -6.65 -18.89
C GLY A 51 8.30 -7.37 -17.89
N THR A 52 9.09 -6.63 -17.12
CA THR A 52 9.93 -7.16 -16.03
C THR A 52 9.21 -7.24 -14.68
N ASN A 53 7.96 -6.77 -14.61
CA ASN A 53 7.16 -6.81 -13.39
C ASN A 53 6.58 -8.20 -13.14
N PRO A 54 6.96 -8.90 -12.07
CA PRO A 54 6.33 -10.18 -11.72
C PRO A 54 4.87 -9.96 -11.34
N SER A 55 4.03 -11.01 -11.53
CA SER A 55 2.63 -10.96 -11.14
C SER A 55 2.44 -10.65 -9.66
N THR A 56 3.34 -11.11 -8.80
CA THR A 56 3.34 -10.81 -7.37
C THR A 56 4.77 -10.71 -6.83
N SER A 57 4.98 -9.85 -5.84
CA SER A 57 6.24 -9.71 -5.10
C SER A 57 6.01 -9.03 -3.75
N VAL A 58 7.08 -8.90 -2.95
CA VAL A 58 7.04 -8.17 -1.67
C VAL A 58 8.13 -7.11 -1.68
N GLN A 59 7.76 -5.86 -1.37
CA GLN A 59 8.70 -4.75 -1.24
C GLN A 59 8.87 -4.35 0.22
N THR A 60 10.10 -4.37 0.73
CA THR A 60 10.41 -4.24 2.16
C THR A 60 11.15 -2.97 2.54
N THR A 61 11.89 -2.38 1.62
CA THR A 61 12.77 -1.24 1.88
C THR A 61 12.30 0.05 1.24
N THR A 62 11.76 -0.08 0.03
CA THR A 62 11.13 1.00 -0.74
C THR A 62 9.89 0.45 -1.41
N ILE A 63 8.87 1.30 -1.54
CA ILE A 63 7.69 0.99 -2.35
C ILE A 63 7.81 1.83 -3.61
N SER A 64 8.09 1.18 -4.71
CA SER A 64 8.38 1.86 -5.96
C SER A 64 8.13 0.97 -7.18
N GLU A 65 7.92 1.63 -8.29
CA GLU A 65 8.08 1.10 -9.63
C GLU A 65 9.05 2.01 -10.36
N ALA A 66 10.10 1.44 -10.91
CA ALA A 66 11.11 2.17 -11.69
C ALA A 66 11.05 1.67 -13.10
N GLY A 67 10.72 2.57 -14.00
CA GLY A 67 10.53 2.41 -15.42
C GLY A 67 11.12 1.17 -16.04
N SER A 68 10.29 0.22 -16.36
CA SER A 68 10.68 -0.90 -17.21
C SER A 68 10.52 -0.56 -18.69
N ASP A 69 10.09 0.66 -18.98
CA ASP A 69 10.00 1.25 -20.33
C ASP A 69 9.37 0.30 -21.38
N ASP A 70 8.47 -0.57 -20.91
CA ASP A 70 7.74 -1.51 -21.77
C ASP A 70 6.51 -0.87 -22.39
N GLY A 71 6.37 0.44 -22.24
CA GLY A 71 5.45 1.29 -23.02
C GLY A 71 3.97 0.99 -22.84
N SER A 72 3.53 0.63 -21.64
CA SER A 72 2.49 -0.34 -21.62
C SER A 72 1.48 -0.17 -20.50
N ASN A 73 0.32 -0.29 -20.87
CA ASN A 73 -0.96 -0.32 -20.17
C ASN A 73 -0.98 -1.40 -19.04
N PHE A 74 -0.61 -1.03 -17.81
CA PHE A 74 -0.63 -1.92 -16.66
C PHE A 74 -1.02 -1.17 -15.37
N SER A 75 -1.33 -1.93 -14.33
CA SER A 75 -1.60 -1.38 -13.01
C SER A 75 -0.98 -2.22 -11.91
N ILE A 76 -0.67 -1.59 -10.78
CA ILE A 76 -0.07 -2.25 -9.62
C ILE A 76 -0.85 -1.87 -8.37
N GLN A 77 -1.02 -2.85 -7.48
CA GLN A 77 -1.55 -2.62 -6.15
C GLN A 77 -0.58 -3.16 -5.09
N TRP A 78 -0.34 -2.36 -4.04
CA TRP A 78 0.35 -2.78 -2.82
C TRP A 78 -0.64 -2.80 -1.66
N LEU A 79 -0.63 -3.89 -0.91
CA LEU A 79 -1.50 -4.10 0.25
C LEU A 79 -0.68 -4.48 1.49
N GLY A 80 -1.13 -4.04 2.64
CA GLY A 80 -0.58 -4.41 3.94
C GLY A 80 -0.84 -3.35 5.00
N TYR A 81 0.10 -3.21 5.91
CA TYR A 81 -0.01 -2.33 7.08
C TYR A 81 1.19 -1.39 7.16
N PHE A 82 0.93 -0.18 7.62
CA PHE A 82 1.96 0.78 8.02
C PHE A 82 2.03 0.83 9.55
N LEU A 83 3.26 0.77 10.10
CA LEU A 83 3.55 0.82 11.53
C LEU A 83 4.30 2.13 11.86
N PRO A 84 3.61 3.15 12.39
CA PRO A 84 4.24 4.39 12.81
C PRO A 84 5.26 4.17 13.94
N SER A 85 6.39 4.87 13.89
CA SER A 85 7.39 4.88 14.98
C SER A 85 7.11 5.94 16.03
N THR A 86 6.38 6.98 15.66
CA THR A 86 6.07 8.15 16.51
C THR A 86 4.57 8.45 16.41
N THR A 87 4.01 9.01 17.48
CA THR A 87 2.63 9.54 17.47
C THR A 87 2.70 10.97 16.99
N GLU A 88 2.43 11.17 15.69
CA GLU A 88 2.57 12.45 14.99
C GLU A 88 1.62 12.52 13.78
N THR A 89 1.52 13.70 13.19
CA THR A 89 0.95 13.86 11.86
C THR A 89 1.94 13.37 10.82
N TYR A 90 1.59 12.32 10.11
CA TYR A 90 2.34 11.80 8.96
C TYR A 90 1.88 12.50 7.69
N THR A 91 2.84 12.91 6.87
CA THR A 91 2.60 13.32 5.49
C THR A 91 3.08 12.22 4.58
N PHE A 92 2.18 11.65 3.78
CA PHE A 92 2.49 10.65 2.77
C PHE A 92 2.54 11.30 1.39
N PHE A 93 3.40 10.76 0.52
CA PHE A 93 3.59 11.26 -0.84
C PHE A 93 3.60 10.10 -1.81
N THR A 94 2.98 10.28 -2.96
CA THR A 94 3.23 9.47 -4.15
C THR A 94 3.71 10.39 -5.27
N ALA A 95 4.82 10.01 -5.90
CA ALA A 95 5.28 10.62 -7.15
C ALA A 95 5.15 9.55 -8.23
N SER A 96 4.38 9.81 -9.27
CA SER A 96 4.09 8.81 -10.30
C SER A 96 3.92 9.43 -11.69
N ASP A 97 4.13 8.62 -12.68
CA ASP A 97 3.80 8.71 -14.08
C ASP A 97 3.17 7.34 -14.44
N ASP A 98 1.88 7.18 -14.64
CA ASP A 98 0.77 8.14 -14.52
C ASP A 98 0.16 8.17 -13.09
N ALA A 99 -1.10 7.70 -12.98
CA ALA A 99 -1.95 7.83 -11.81
C ALA A 99 -1.51 7.01 -10.60
N SER A 100 -1.60 7.60 -9.41
CA SER A 100 -1.47 6.85 -8.16
C SER A 100 -2.40 7.36 -7.06
N TYR A 101 -2.84 6.43 -6.22
CA TYR A 101 -3.67 6.70 -5.05
C TYR A 101 -3.15 5.95 -3.83
N MET A 102 -3.34 6.54 -2.65
CA MET A 102 -3.03 5.88 -1.39
C MET A 102 -4.14 6.13 -0.36
N TRP A 103 -4.53 5.06 0.31
CA TRP A 103 -5.45 5.08 1.46
C TRP A 103 -4.77 4.46 2.66
N ILE A 104 -5.07 4.98 3.86
CA ILE A 104 -4.59 4.43 5.12
C ILE A 104 -5.71 4.42 6.16
N GLY A 105 -5.71 3.43 7.06
CA GLY A 105 -6.77 3.22 8.04
C GLY A 105 -7.98 2.51 7.44
N ALA A 106 -9.18 2.79 7.94
CA ALA A 106 -10.40 2.08 7.55
C ALA A 106 -10.69 2.15 6.05
N ASN A 107 -10.41 3.30 5.41
CA ASN A 107 -10.60 3.48 3.97
C ASN A 107 -9.67 2.61 3.10
N ALA A 108 -8.58 2.08 3.65
CA ALA A 108 -7.73 1.13 2.93
C ALA A 108 -8.35 -0.27 2.83
N LEU A 109 -9.19 -0.65 3.80
CA LEU A 109 -9.85 -1.97 3.84
C LEU A 109 -11.05 -2.02 2.92
N SER A 110 -11.96 -1.04 3.03
CA SER A 110 -13.21 -1.02 2.28
C SER A 110 -13.72 0.41 2.07
N GLY A 111 -14.59 0.59 1.06
CA GLY A 111 -15.19 1.88 0.76
C GLY A 111 -14.21 2.92 0.20
N PHE A 112 -13.03 2.48 -0.26
CA PHE A 112 -12.03 3.34 -0.88
C PHE A 112 -12.52 3.86 -2.24
N THR A 113 -12.40 5.16 -2.41
CA THR A 113 -12.73 5.90 -3.63
C THR A 113 -11.65 6.93 -3.91
N THR A 114 -11.59 7.46 -5.12
CA THR A 114 -10.64 8.54 -5.43
C THR A 114 -10.88 9.78 -4.57
N ALA A 115 -12.12 10.04 -4.18
CA ALA A 115 -12.50 11.21 -3.37
C ALA A 115 -12.04 11.13 -1.91
N ASN A 116 -11.89 9.91 -1.34
CA ASN A 116 -11.45 9.72 0.05
C ASN A 116 -10.01 9.19 0.17
N ALA A 117 -9.26 9.23 -0.92
CA ALA A 117 -7.84 8.89 -0.90
C ALA A 117 -7.06 9.85 0.00
N THR A 118 -6.17 9.32 0.82
CA THR A 118 -5.24 10.14 1.62
C THR A 118 -4.27 10.87 0.71
N VAL A 119 -3.76 10.20 -0.34
CA VAL A 119 -3.03 10.85 -1.45
C VAL A 119 -3.81 10.57 -2.73
N ASN A 120 -4.17 11.64 -3.43
CA ASN A 120 -4.82 11.58 -4.73
C ASN A 120 -3.90 12.20 -5.78
N ASN A 121 -3.30 11.36 -6.59
CA ASN A 121 -2.42 11.71 -7.72
C ASN A 121 -2.96 11.03 -8.99
N GLY A 122 -4.24 11.29 -9.30
CA GLY A 122 -4.95 10.65 -10.42
C GLY A 122 -4.79 11.37 -11.75
N GLY A 123 -5.19 10.68 -12.80
CA GLY A 123 -5.10 11.13 -14.19
C GLY A 123 -3.84 10.66 -14.90
N GLU A 124 -3.84 10.81 -16.22
CA GLU A 124 -2.66 10.58 -17.05
C GLU A 124 -1.79 11.85 -17.01
N HIS A 125 -0.53 11.73 -16.62
CA HIS A 125 0.40 12.86 -16.47
C HIS A 125 1.85 12.38 -16.40
N ALA A 126 2.78 13.21 -16.86
CA ALA A 126 4.20 13.01 -16.58
C ALA A 126 4.48 13.03 -15.07
N VAL A 127 5.65 12.55 -14.66
CA VAL A 127 6.01 12.45 -13.22
C VAL A 127 5.59 13.70 -12.44
N GLN A 128 4.65 13.53 -11.54
CA GLN A 128 4.27 14.54 -10.56
C GLN A 128 4.14 13.95 -9.17
N GLU A 129 4.23 14.78 -8.16
CA GLU A 129 4.06 14.39 -6.76
C GLU A 129 2.82 15.04 -6.15
N ARG A 130 2.08 14.24 -5.36
CA ARG A 130 0.99 14.70 -4.50
C ARG A 130 1.21 14.17 -3.08
N SER A 131 0.58 14.83 -2.13
CA SER A 131 0.68 14.46 -0.72
C SER A 131 -0.65 14.57 0.01
N GLY A 132 -0.73 13.88 1.15
CA GLY A 132 -1.83 13.98 2.09
C GLY A 132 -1.37 13.66 3.50
N THR A 133 -2.12 14.14 4.49
CA THR A 133 -1.75 14.06 5.90
C THR A 133 -2.76 13.28 6.71
N ILE A 134 -2.29 12.60 7.77
CA ILE A 134 -3.11 11.91 8.76
C ILE A 134 -2.36 11.80 10.08
N GLU A 135 -3.08 11.91 11.20
CA GLU A 135 -2.52 11.64 12.53
C GLU A 135 -2.48 10.13 12.77
N LEU A 136 -1.32 9.61 13.17
CA LEU A 136 -1.12 8.20 13.48
C LEU A 136 -0.49 8.03 14.85
N THR A 137 -0.84 6.92 15.51
CA THR A 137 -0.31 6.55 16.84
C THR A 137 0.80 5.52 16.71
N ALA A 138 1.93 5.76 17.37
CA ALA A 138 3.06 4.84 17.39
C ALA A 138 2.66 3.42 17.83
N GLY A 139 3.19 2.41 17.14
CA GLY A 139 2.99 1.00 17.48
C GLY A 139 1.64 0.42 17.05
N VAL A 140 0.76 1.19 16.39
CA VAL A 140 -0.51 0.72 15.85
C VAL A 140 -0.33 0.35 14.37
N TYR A 141 -0.77 -0.84 13.99
CA TYR A 141 -0.78 -1.27 12.59
C TYR A 141 -1.98 -0.66 11.85
N TYR A 142 -1.72 0.22 10.90
CA TYR A 142 -2.74 0.85 10.06
C TYR A 142 -2.78 0.16 8.69
N PRO A 143 -3.92 -0.39 8.25
CA PRO A 143 -4.05 -0.86 6.87
C PRO A 143 -3.64 0.22 5.89
N ILE A 144 -2.83 -0.12 4.88
CA ILE A 144 -2.41 0.77 3.81
C ILE A 144 -2.64 0.09 2.46
N ARG A 145 -3.26 0.81 1.54
CA ARG A 145 -3.47 0.43 0.14
C ARG A 145 -2.85 1.49 -0.74
N ILE A 146 -2.03 1.06 -1.69
CA ILE A 146 -1.48 1.93 -2.72
C ILE A 146 -1.86 1.34 -4.08
N GLN A 147 -2.35 2.16 -4.98
CA GLN A 147 -2.68 1.79 -6.36
C GLN A 147 -1.93 2.72 -7.30
N PHE A 148 -1.39 2.15 -8.36
CA PHE A 148 -0.67 2.82 -9.42
C PHE A 148 -1.14 2.29 -10.77
N GLY A 149 -1.14 3.13 -11.79
CA GLY A 149 -1.42 2.71 -13.16
C GLY A 149 -0.66 3.54 -14.16
N GLU A 150 -0.21 2.86 -15.20
CA GLU A 150 0.47 3.37 -16.37
C GLU A 150 -0.41 3.14 -17.59
N ALA A 151 -0.75 4.23 -18.29
CA ALA A 151 -1.55 4.19 -19.53
C ALA A 151 -0.66 3.99 -20.76
N GLY A 152 0.51 4.59 -20.76
CA GLY A 152 1.49 4.49 -21.84
C GLY A 152 2.58 5.57 -21.74
N GLY A 153 3.77 5.25 -22.20
CA GLY A 153 4.92 6.15 -22.14
C GLY A 153 5.98 5.64 -21.18
N GLY A 154 6.55 6.55 -20.40
CA GLY A 154 7.49 6.20 -19.34
C GLY A 154 6.77 6.00 -18.03
N ASP A 155 7.06 4.94 -17.32
CA ASP A 155 6.46 4.61 -16.03
C ASP A 155 7.38 4.96 -14.86
N ALA A 156 6.80 5.47 -13.79
CA ALA A 156 7.49 5.70 -12.52
C ALA A 156 6.50 5.73 -11.35
N MET A 157 6.88 5.15 -10.23
CA MET A 157 6.15 5.31 -8.98
C MET A 157 7.11 5.24 -7.80
N THR A 158 7.05 6.25 -6.91
CA THR A 158 7.73 6.23 -5.61
C THR A 158 6.79 6.67 -4.50
N PHE A 159 6.85 5.95 -3.39
CA PHE A 159 6.16 6.28 -2.15
C PHE A 159 7.14 6.84 -1.14
N ASN A 160 6.75 7.93 -0.48
CA ASN A 160 7.53 8.56 0.57
C ASN A 160 6.63 8.91 1.77
N TYR A 161 7.25 9.13 2.92
CA TYR A 161 6.59 9.73 4.07
C TYR A 161 7.53 10.67 4.82
N SER A 162 6.95 11.57 5.60
CA SER A 162 7.65 12.44 6.56
C SER A 162 6.75 12.69 7.78
N THR A 163 7.37 13.20 8.86
CA THR A 163 6.67 13.75 10.03
C THR A 163 7.40 15.04 10.46
N PRO A 164 6.93 15.79 11.46
CA PRO A 164 7.69 16.88 12.03
C PRO A 164 9.10 16.49 12.50
N THR A 165 9.29 15.22 12.92
CA THR A 165 10.59 14.72 13.44
C THR A 165 11.31 13.78 12.46
N ILE A 166 10.65 13.30 11.40
CA ILE A 166 11.23 12.41 10.38
C ILE A 166 11.30 13.16 9.05
N THR A 167 12.53 13.37 8.57
CA THR A 167 12.75 13.93 7.23
C THR A 167 12.13 13.03 6.16
N LYS A 168 11.59 13.61 5.09
CA LYS A 168 11.01 12.89 3.96
C LYS A 168 11.94 11.78 3.48
N THR A 169 11.41 10.55 3.39
CA THR A 169 12.19 9.36 3.07
C THR A 169 11.38 8.35 2.26
N THR A 170 12.06 7.62 1.38
CA THR A 170 11.55 6.42 0.70
C THR A 170 11.76 5.15 1.54
N ASN A 171 12.61 5.23 2.57
CA ASN A 171 12.95 4.04 3.38
C ASN A 171 11.79 3.66 4.30
N VAL A 172 11.14 2.56 3.98
CA VAL A 172 10.03 1.98 4.76
C VAL A 172 10.45 0.74 5.57
N THR A 173 11.74 0.48 5.70
CA THR A 173 12.26 -0.67 6.46
C THR A 173 11.74 -0.66 7.90
N GLY A 174 11.08 -1.76 8.29
CA GLY A 174 10.45 -1.88 9.61
C GLY A 174 9.24 -0.96 9.81
N ARG A 175 8.69 -0.38 8.75
CA ARG A 175 7.47 0.44 8.77
C ARG A 175 6.32 -0.21 8.04
N VAL A 176 6.58 -1.14 7.11
CA VAL A 176 5.56 -1.82 6.31
C VAL A 176 5.56 -3.32 6.55
N PHE A 177 4.36 -3.88 6.57
CA PHE A 177 4.11 -5.29 6.88
C PHE A 177 2.89 -5.78 6.09
N TYR A 178 2.78 -7.08 5.89
CA TYR A 178 1.59 -7.70 5.30
C TYR A 178 1.23 -9.00 6.03
N ASN A 179 0.01 -9.45 5.86
CA ASN A 179 -0.46 -10.75 6.31
C ASN A 179 -0.22 -11.79 5.20
N PRO A 180 0.68 -12.77 5.38
CA PRO A 180 0.98 -13.75 4.34
C PRO A 180 -0.18 -14.74 4.06
N ALA A 181 -1.13 -14.89 4.99
CA ALA A 181 -2.28 -15.76 4.78
C ALA A 181 -3.32 -15.16 3.80
N THR A 182 -3.34 -13.84 3.67
CA THR A 182 -4.27 -13.09 2.81
C THR A 182 -3.58 -12.35 1.68
N ASN A 183 -2.23 -12.31 1.68
CA ASN A 183 -1.43 -11.49 0.77
C ASN A 183 -1.78 -10.00 0.85
N GLY A 184 -1.98 -9.50 2.06
CA GLY A 184 -2.28 -8.08 2.26
C GLY A 184 -2.75 -7.77 3.67
N PHE A 185 -4.07 -7.70 3.88
CA PHE A 185 -4.68 -7.37 5.17
C PHE A 185 -5.06 -8.60 5.99
#